data_57c652717f66ef4a8ff47f9e52a318fe
#
_entry.id   57c652717f66ef4a8ff47f9e52a318fe
#
_cell.length_a   1.000
_cell.length_b   1.000
_cell.length_c   1.000
_cell.angle_alpha   90.00
_cell.angle_beta   90.00
_cell.angle_gamma   90.00
#
_symmetry.space_group_name_H-M   'P 1'
#
loop_
_entity.id
_entity.type
_entity.pdbx_description
1 polymer ?
#
loop_
_entity_poly.entity_id
_entity_poly.type
_entity_poly.pdbx_seq_one_letter_code
_entity_poly.pdbx_strand_id
1 'polypeptide(L)'
;MRNFKSKWTLSLLLLTLTLHNCSQNSTKTKKKSSHQAYSLPEVSKTMDINSTVERGAMDIYSLARSEPSSNVNYKRAQDNIDTRYGKLEFPGGYPTEATIKKVYDELDLQRATQLYLDMYPALSMHGMLKGNIRDYGVNSSSVISVTANRLDSKGMYLTGNTESIYLFLVLDLKKDGPTVVEVPQGVMGPLDDHNFLFVADVGPTGMDKGKGGKYLIIPPGYDGDIPEGYFVVNSKTYANFSFLRANKDIVGEGERAMKFVRENCKVYPLETGPRENKYQNVSGVDMNSLVPENAEAFTWMYELISYEPAEAFGKELLGRLESIGIKKGEDFNPDTRMVNIMNQAALEAVAMSRVIAFNNRDENGKVYKDREWESPYITNNSTFYEDDYIDIEARQVFHFTADGITPAMAARMPDGLGSRYQTTYKDKNGDFLDGNKNYKLRMLPNVPVAMFWSVTVYDPYSRCEIKTTQPYPSVSSQKEPKPALNDDGSVDIYFSNELPEGIAEQNWVQTLPDQGFFVYIRYYGPTAEFHNQSWIPNDVELIY
;
A
#
# COMPACT_ATOMS: atom_id res chain seq x y z
N MET A 1 -16.74 37.71 25.74
CA MET A 1 -16.16 39.07 25.71
C MET A 1 -14.68 39.00 25.51
N ARG A 2 -14.21 39.58 24.53
CA ARG A 2 -12.94 40.18 24.07
C ARG A 2 -12.44 39.61 22.74
N ASN A 3 -12.66 40.44 21.73
CA ASN A 3 -12.10 40.39 20.39
C ASN A 3 -10.59 40.63 20.41
N PHE A 4 -9.84 39.91 19.52
CA PHE A 4 -8.61 40.46 19.00
C PHE A 4 -8.58 40.22 17.47
N LYS A 5 -8.73 41.32 16.75
CA LYS A 5 -8.42 41.46 15.32
C LYS A 5 -6.96 41.86 15.21
N SER A 6 -6.16 41.24 14.37
CA SER A 6 -4.92 41.83 13.87
C SER A 6 -4.85 41.70 12.35
N LYS A 7 -4.76 42.86 11.72
CA LYS A 7 -4.55 43.11 10.29
C LYS A 7 -3.08 42.85 9.95
N TRP A 8 -2.82 42.22 8.81
CA TRP A 8 -1.52 42.30 8.15
C TRP A 8 -1.69 42.83 6.74
N THR A 9 -0.93 43.87 6.44
CA THR A 9 -0.89 44.68 5.21
C THR A 9 0.04 44.00 4.19
N LEU A 10 -0.42 44.02 2.93
CA LEU A 10 0.35 43.66 1.74
C LEU A 10 1.47 44.68 1.48
N SER A 11 2.65 44.20 1.11
CA SER A 11 3.66 45.00 0.40
C SER A 11 4.10 44.25 -0.86
N LEU A 12 3.74 44.84 -1.99
CA LEU A 12 4.14 44.50 -3.35
C LEU A 12 5.57 44.98 -3.58
N LEU A 13 6.47 44.11 -4.04
CA LEU A 13 7.74 44.55 -4.64
C LEU A 13 7.89 43.90 -6.02
N LEU A 14 7.78 44.73 -7.05
CA LEU A 14 8.15 44.40 -8.44
C LEU A 14 9.68 44.39 -8.55
N LEU A 15 10.25 43.33 -9.11
CA LEU A 15 11.62 43.37 -9.65
C LEU A 15 11.61 42.81 -11.08
N THR A 16 11.85 43.67 -12.04
CA THR A 16 12.15 43.35 -13.44
C THR A 16 13.62 42.96 -13.59
N LEU A 17 13.92 41.82 -14.22
CA LEU A 17 15.27 41.53 -14.71
C LEU A 17 15.26 40.99 -16.14
N THR A 18 16.08 41.64 -16.92
CA THR A 18 16.33 41.55 -18.35
C THR A 18 17.06 40.24 -18.75
N LEU A 19 16.64 39.73 -19.90
CA LEU A 19 17.27 38.61 -20.62
C LEU A 19 18.64 38.99 -21.19
N HIS A 20 19.63 38.12 -21.02
CA HIS A 20 20.81 38.06 -21.88
C HIS A 20 20.95 36.67 -22.51
N ASN A 21 20.90 36.64 -23.81
CA ASN A 21 21.23 35.48 -24.66
C ASN A 21 22.74 35.21 -24.63
N CYS A 22 23.12 33.96 -24.48
CA CYS A 22 24.43 33.48 -24.97
C CYS A 22 24.29 32.11 -25.59
N SER A 23 24.44 32.04 -26.90
CA SER A 23 24.51 30.84 -27.71
C SER A 23 25.89 30.17 -27.59
N GLN A 24 25.94 28.86 -27.33
CA GLN A 24 27.10 28.05 -27.78
C GLN A 24 26.62 26.71 -28.32
N ASN A 25 26.98 26.47 -29.60
CA ASN A 25 26.83 25.24 -30.34
C ASN A 25 27.71 24.12 -29.77
N SER A 26 27.11 22.95 -29.51
CA SER A 26 27.85 21.68 -29.53
C SER A 26 27.00 20.59 -30.20
N THR A 27 27.44 20.19 -31.38
CA THR A 27 26.92 19.06 -32.15
C THR A 27 27.17 17.76 -31.43
N LYS A 28 26.11 17.06 -30.99
CA LYS A 28 26.14 15.64 -30.69
C LYS A 28 25.06 14.91 -31.48
N THR A 29 25.49 14.01 -32.32
CA THR A 29 24.68 13.09 -33.13
C THR A 29 23.76 12.24 -32.27
N LYS A 30 22.45 12.45 -32.38
CA LYS A 30 21.40 11.59 -31.79
C LYS A 30 21.04 10.49 -32.78
N LYS A 31 21.23 9.22 -32.37
CA LYS A 31 20.55 8.07 -32.98
C LYS A 31 19.03 8.26 -32.80
N LYS A 32 18.32 8.32 -33.92
CA LYS A 32 16.83 8.31 -33.93
C LYS A 32 16.34 6.90 -33.56
N SER A 33 15.71 6.76 -32.39
CA SER A 33 14.74 5.68 -32.15
C SER A 33 13.39 6.21 -32.62
N SER A 34 12.77 5.52 -33.56
CA SER A 34 11.46 5.83 -34.09
C SER A 34 10.39 5.32 -33.10
N HIS A 35 10.09 6.10 -32.09
CA HIS A 35 8.81 5.98 -31.39
C HIS A 35 7.89 7.06 -31.96
N GLN A 36 6.84 6.62 -32.65
CA GLN A 36 5.76 7.46 -33.10
C GLN A 36 5.05 7.97 -31.84
N ALA A 37 5.30 9.22 -31.47
CA ALA A 37 4.60 9.89 -30.39
C ALA A 37 3.13 10.04 -30.83
N TYR A 38 2.19 9.46 -30.09
CA TYR A 38 0.78 9.74 -30.18
C TYR A 38 0.59 11.21 -29.78
N SER A 39 0.40 12.10 -30.77
CA SER A 39 -0.07 13.44 -30.50
C SER A 39 -1.59 13.37 -30.31
N LEU A 40 -2.04 13.68 -29.10
CA LEU A 40 -3.44 14.02 -28.90
C LEU A 40 -3.80 15.16 -29.88
N PRO A 41 -4.99 15.13 -30.52
CA PRO A 41 -5.41 16.23 -31.39
C PRO A 41 -5.36 17.53 -30.59
N GLU A 42 -4.68 18.56 -31.13
CA GLU A 42 -4.69 19.91 -30.57
C GLU A 42 -6.14 20.36 -30.39
N VAL A 43 -6.60 20.42 -29.15
CA VAL A 43 -7.82 21.13 -28.81
C VAL A 43 -7.48 22.61 -28.94
N SER A 44 -7.76 23.17 -30.11
CA SER A 44 -7.57 24.60 -30.37
C SER A 44 -8.63 25.42 -29.64
N LYS A 45 -8.48 25.56 -28.37
CA LYS A 45 -8.93 26.61 -27.43
C LYS A 45 -8.81 26.02 -26.04
N THR A 46 -7.83 26.44 -25.29
CA THR A 46 -7.86 26.38 -23.83
C THR A 46 -9.16 27.03 -23.36
N MET A 47 -10.09 26.23 -22.85
CA MET A 47 -11.17 26.76 -22.03
C MET A 47 -10.49 27.41 -20.82
N ASP A 48 -10.57 28.75 -20.72
CA ASP A 48 -10.18 29.44 -19.50
C ASP A 48 -11.28 29.17 -18.45
N ILE A 49 -11.17 28.03 -17.78
CA ILE A 49 -12.09 27.59 -16.72
C ILE A 49 -12.01 28.53 -15.50
N ASN A 50 -10.95 29.33 -15.40
CA ASN A 50 -10.74 30.20 -14.25
C ASN A 50 -11.46 31.55 -14.35
N SER A 51 -11.99 31.94 -15.53
CA SER A 51 -12.61 33.26 -15.72
C SER A 51 -14.10 33.32 -15.31
N THR A 52 -14.74 32.20 -14.93
CA THR A 52 -16.19 32.14 -14.69
C THR A 52 -16.61 31.64 -13.31
N VAL A 53 -15.68 31.31 -12.42
CA VAL A 53 -16.04 30.89 -11.05
C VAL A 53 -15.50 31.91 -10.03
N GLU A 54 -16.23 33.03 -9.85
CA GLU A 54 -16.09 33.77 -8.58
C GLU A 54 -16.49 32.81 -7.43
N ARG A 55 -15.53 32.51 -6.56
CA ARG A 55 -15.76 31.74 -5.34
C ARG A 55 -16.62 32.51 -4.35
N GLY A 56 -17.92 32.54 -4.60
CA GLY A 56 -18.90 33.16 -3.73
C GLY A 56 -20.29 32.62 -4.03
N ALA A 57 -20.87 31.89 -3.07
CA ALA A 57 -22.27 31.46 -3.00
C ALA A 57 -22.92 31.13 -4.36
N MET A 58 -22.50 30.02 -4.98
CA MET A 58 -23.12 29.50 -6.19
C MET A 58 -24.50 28.95 -5.83
N ASP A 59 -25.59 29.64 -6.19
CA ASP A 59 -26.93 29.07 -6.11
C ASP A 59 -27.26 28.29 -7.39
N ILE A 60 -28.24 27.41 -7.34
CA ILE A 60 -28.63 26.55 -8.47
C ILE A 60 -29.09 27.38 -9.70
N TYR A 61 -29.55 28.60 -9.46
CA TYR A 61 -30.02 29.50 -10.54
C TYR A 61 -28.86 30.23 -11.23
N SER A 62 -27.71 30.37 -10.56
CA SER A 62 -26.48 30.92 -11.15
C SER A 62 -25.81 29.96 -12.13
N LEU A 63 -26.00 28.63 -11.96
CA LEU A 63 -25.49 27.61 -12.87
C LEU A 63 -26.11 27.67 -14.25
N ALA A 64 -27.31 28.26 -14.40
CA ALA A 64 -28.06 28.32 -15.65
C ALA A 64 -27.90 29.70 -16.38
N ARG A 65 -27.07 30.61 -15.88
CA ARG A 65 -26.84 31.94 -16.51
C ARG A 65 -25.84 31.89 -17.66
N SER A 66 -25.67 30.74 -18.31
CA SER A 66 -25.03 30.66 -19.61
C SER A 66 -25.93 31.22 -20.69
N GLU A 67 -25.36 31.58 -21.84
CA GLU A 67 -26.03 32.24 -22.98
C GLU A 67 -27.39 31.64 -23.34
N PRO A 68 -28.34 32.47 -23.85
CA PRO A 68 -29.64 31.96 -24.27
C PRO A 68 -29.52 30.79 -25.24
N SER A 69 -30.39 29.79 -25.10
CA SER A 69 -30.37 28.57 -25.91
C SER A 69 -30.42 28.79 -27.43
N SER A 70 -30.91 29.99 -27.88
CA SER A 70 -30.87 30.43 -29.27
C SER A 70 -29.47 30.64 -29.84
N ASN A 71 -28.45 30.84 -28.97
CA ASN A 71 -27.05 31.02 -29.37
C ASN A 71 -26.20 29.76 -29.21
N VAL A 72 -26.77 28.67 -28.67
CA VAL A 72 -26.09 27.39 -28.56
C VAL A 72 -26.00 26.76 -29.95
N ASN A 73 -24.79 26.75 -30.51
CA ASN A 73 -24.53 26.09 -31.78
C ASN A 73 -24.58 24.57 -31.57
N TYR A 74 -25.76 23.99 -31.76
CA TYR A 74 -25.98 22.54 -31.61
C TYR A 74 -25.14 21.80 -32.65
N LYS A 75 -23.98 21.26 -32.22
CA LYS A 75 -23.17 20.40 -33.07
C LYS A 75 -23.73 18.99 -32.99
N ARG A 76 -24.18 18.49 -34.15
CA ARG A 76 -24.52 17.09 -34.35
C ARG A 76 -23.31 16.20 -33.95
N ALA A 77 -23.56 15.09 -33.27
CA ALA A 77 -22.54 14.05 -33.02
C ALA A 77 -21.94 13.59 -34.36
N GLN A 78 -20.64 13.32 -34.36
CA GLN A 78 -19.93 12.88 -35.57
C GLN A 78 -20.33 11.45 -35.94
N ASP A 79 -20.56 11.19 -37.23
CA ASP A 79 -20.85 9.85 -37.75
C ASP A 79 -19.60 8.96 -37.79
N ASN A 80 -18.39 9.55 -37.71
CA ASN A 80 -17.12 8.83 -37.67
C ASN A 80 -16.24 9.42 -36.56
N ILE A 81 -15.69 8.56 -35.71
CA ILE A 81 -14.83 8.95 -34.58
C ILE A 81 -13.58 8.08 -34.63
N ASP A 82 -12.41 8.71 -34.71
CA ASP A 82 -11.13 8.03 -34.58
C ASP A 82 -10.74 7.95 -33.09
N THR A 83 -10.46 6.73 -32.63
CA THR A 83 -10.08 6.46 -31.25
C THR A 83 -8.76 5.68 -31.19
N ARG A 84 -8.15 5.58 -29.99
CA ARG A 84 -6.96 4.73 -29.75
C ARG A 84 -7.16 3.25 -30.09
N TYR A 85 -8.42 2.77 -30.08
CA TYR A 85 -8.82 1.40 -30.42
C TYR A 85 -9.48 1.28 -31.80
N GLY A 86 -9.32 2.31 -32.64
CA GLY A 86 -9.70 2.33 -34.04
C GLY A 86 -10.88 3.23 -34.36
N LYS A 87 -11.29 3.19 -35.63
CA LYS A 87 -12.40 3.98 -36.14
C LYS A 87 -13.74 3.42 -35.68
N LEU A 88 -14.61 4.31 -35.19
CA LEU A 88 -16.01 4.04 -34.85
C LEU A 88 -16.91 4.73 -35.87
N GLU A 89 -17.98 4.03 -36.32
CA GLU A 89 -18.87 4.49 -37.38
C GLU A 89 -20.33 4.48 -36.89
N PHE A 90 -21.01 5.62 -37.03
CA PHE A 90 -22.37 5.86 -36.56
C PHE A 90 -23.24 6.45 -37.71
N PRO A 91 -23.45 5.72 -38.84
CA PRO A 91 -24.24 6.23 -39.96
C PRO A 91 -25.66 6.56 -39.50
N GLY A 92 -26.05 7.84 -39.68
CA GLY A 92 -27.35 8.32 -39.19
C GLY A 92 -27.51 8.37 -37.68
N GLY A 93 -26.37 8.31 -36.92
CA GLY A 93 -26.34 8.35 -35.46
C GLY A 93 -26.42 6.97 -34.78
N TYR A 94 -26.48 5.87 -35.49
CA TYR A 94 -26.53 4.51 -34.95
C TYR A 94 -25.20 3.77 -35.18
N PRO A 95 -24.72 2.95 -34.23
CA PRO A 95 -23.46 2.24 -34.37
C PRO A 95 -23.57 1.10 -35.39
N THR A 96 -22.51 0.88 -36.17
CA THR A 96 -22.36 -0.38 -36.95
C THR A 96 -22.05 -1.57 -36.04
N GLU A 97 -22.29 -2.80 -36.49
CA GLU A 97 -21.93 -4.04 -35.75
C GLU A 97 -20.45 -4.07 -35.35
N ALA A 98 -19.56 -3.64 -36.24
CA ALA A 98 -18.14 -3.55 -35.96
C ALA A 98 -17.83 -2.53 -34.87
N THR A 99 -18.55 -1.42 -34.84
CA THR A 99 -18.45 -0.40 -33.78
C THR A 99 -18.97 -0.92 -32.45
N ILE A 100 -20.13 -1.58 -32.45
CA ILE A 100 -20.72 -2.20 -31.24
C ILE A 100 -19.70 -3.13 -30.59
N LYS A 101 -19.13 -4.05 -31.38
CA LYS A 101 -18.13 -4.99 -30.84
C LYS A 101 -16.92 -4.27 -30.24
N LYS A 102 -16.31 -3.33 -30.96
CA LYS A 102 -15.14 -2.59 -30.48
C LYS A 102 -15.42 -1.83 -29.19
N VAL A 103 -16.57 -1.17 -29.12
CA VAL A 103 -16.95 -0.35 -27.95
C VAL A 103 -17.19 -1.21 -26.72
N TYR A 104 -17.88 -2.38 -26.87
CA TYR A 104 -18.06 -3.27 -25.74
C TYR A 104 -16.78 -3.96 -25.31
N ASP A 105 -15.90 -4.36 -26.24
CA ASP A 105 -14.59 -4.93 -25.89
C ASP A 105 -13.75 -3.93 -25.08
N GLU A 106 -13.72 -2.67 -25.52
CA GLU A 106 -13.00 -1.61 -24.82
C GLU A 106 -13.64 -1.23 -23.47
N LEU A 107 -14.98 -1.14 -23.42
CA LEU A 107 -15.70 -0.81 -22.19
C LEU A 107 -15.49 -1.87 -21.10
N ASP A 108 -15.51 -3.14 -21.48
CA ASP A 108 -15.28 -4.26 -20.56
C ASP A 108 -13.81 -4.26 -20.07
N LEU A 109 -12.85 -3.96 -20.98
CA LEU A 109 -11.44 -3.83 -20.61
C LEU A 109 -11.21 -2.69 -19.60
N GLN A 110 -11.78 -1.50 -19.87
CA GLN A 110 -11.65 -0.35 -18.96
C GLN A 110 -12.26 -0.64 -17.58
N ARG A 111 -13.45 -1.28 -17.55
CA ARG A 111 -14.12 -1.65 -16.30
C ARG A 111 -13.33 -2.69 -15.52
N ALA A 112 -12.83 -3.73 -16.20
CA ALA A 112 -12.02 -4.76 -15.57
C ALA A 112 -10.70 -4.19 -15.03
N THR A 113 -10.01 -3.32 -15.79
CA THR A 113 -8.79 -2.64 -15.34
C THR A 113 -9.05 -1.79 -14.11
N GLN A 114 -10.12 -0.97 -14.12
CA GLN A 114 -10.45 -0.13 -12.98
C GLN A 114 -10.88 -0.95 -11.76
N LEU A 115 -11.62 -2.06 -11.94
CA LEU A 115 -12.00 -2.97 -10.86
C LEU A 115 -10.78 -3.62 -10.22
N TYR A 116 -9.77 -4.00 -11.01
CA TYR A 116 -8.52 -4.54 -10.47
C TYR A 116 -7.82 -3.52 -9.58
N LEU A 117 -7.73 -2.25 -10.00
CA LEU A 117 -7.16 -1.17 -9.21
C LEU A 117 -7.99 -0.87 -7.95
N ASP A 118 -9.31 -0.72 -8.10
CA ASP A 118 -10.20 -0.37 -6.98
C ASP A 118 -10.25 -1.46 -5.89
N MET A 119 -10.19 -2.73 -6.29
CA MET A 119 -10.25 -3.87 -5.39
C MET A 119 -8.87 -4.39 -4.96
N TYR A 120 -7.78 -3.77 -5.41
CA TYR A 120 -6.43 -4.23 -5.05
C TYR A 120 -6.22 -4.37 -3.55
N PRO A 121 -6.67 -3.44 -2.67
CA PRO A 121 -6.57 -3.63 -1.23
C PRO A 121 -7.24 -4.91 -0.73
N ALA A 122 -8.47 -5.18 -1.17
CA ALA A 122 -9.21 -6.38 -0.80
C ALA A 122 -8.58 -7.66 -1.38
N LEU A 123 -8.04 -7.59 -2.60
CA LEU A 123 -7.31 -8.70 -3.22
C LEU A 123 -6.01 -9.00 -2.47
N SER A 124 -5.27 -7.99 -2.01
CA SER A 124 -4.06 -8.16 -1.20
C SER A 124 -4.39 -8.85 0.13
N MET A 125 -5.44 -8.40 0.84
CA MET A 125 -5.92 -9.08 2.04
C MET A 125 -6.35 -10.52 1.75
N HIS A 126 -7.10 -10.74 0.66
CA HIS A 126 -7.52 -12.09 0.26
C HIS A 126 -6.32 -13.00 -0.02
N GLY A 127 -5.26 -12.45 -0.64
CA GLY A 127 -3.99 -13.15 -0.86
C GLY A 127 -3.32 -13.58 0.45
N MET A 128 -3.28 -12.72 1.45
CA MET A 128 -2.76 -13.07 2.78
C MET A 128 -3.58 -14.18 3.44
N LEU A 129 -4.91 -14.10 3.38
CA LEU A 129 -5.78 -15.16 3.90
C LEU A 129 -5.54 -16.48 3.17
N LYS A 130 -5.54 -16.46 1.81
CA LYS A 130 -5.28 -17.67 1.00
C LYS A 130 -3.89 -18.26 1.25
N GLY A 131 -2.86 -17.43 1.34
CA GLY A 131 -1.50 -17.88 1.64
C GLY A 131 -1.41 -18.56 3.00
N ASN A 132 -1.98 -17.97 4.05
CA ASN A 132 -2.02 -18.58 5.38
C ASN A 132 -2.81 -19.90 5.40
N ILE A 133 -3.95 -19.96 4.72
CA ILE A 133 -4.78 -21.17 4.64
C ILE A 133 -4.06 -22.27 3.84
N ARG A 134 -3.54 -21.96 2.66
CA ARG A 134 -2.93 -22.92 1.73
C ARG A 134 -1.56 -23.38 2.21
N ASP A 135 -0.66 -22.46 2.55
CA ASP A 135 0.76 -22.73 2.74
C ASP A 135 1.11 -22.99 4.21
N TYR A 136 0.48 -22.27 5.13
CA TYR A 136 0.63 -22.51 6.56
C TYR A 136 -0.40 -23.52 7.12
N GLY A 137 -1.37 -23.95 6.32
CA GLY A 137 -2.36 -24.95 6.73
C GLY A 137 -3.32 -24.47 7.81
N VAL A 138 -3.63 -23.15 7.83
CA VAL A 138 -4.64 -22.58 8.72
C VAL A 138 -6.02 -23.02 8.25
N ASN A 139 -6.75 -23.75 9.10
CA ASN A 139 -8.06 -24.31 8.75
C ASN A 139 -9.20 -23.89 9.71
N SER A 140 -8.89 -23.05 10.67
CA SER A 140 -9.85 -22.45 11.60
C SER A 140 -9.25 -21.27 12.36
N SER A 141 -10.08 -20.40 12.93
CA SER A 141 -9.63 -19.29 13.77
C SER A 141 -8.85 -19.72 15.03
N SER A 142 -8.90 -21.00 15.38
CA SER A 142 -8.12 -21.54 16.52
C SER A 142 -6.66 -21.86 16.19
N VAL A 143 -6.23 -21.71 14.93
CA VAL A 143 -4.83 -21.89 14.55
C VAL A 143 -4.10 -20.55 14.63
N ILE A 144 -3.06 -20.50 15.46
CA ILE A 144 -2.17 -19.36 15.62
C ILE A 144 -0.82 -19.71 15.00
N SER A 145 -0.50 -19.05 13.87
CA SER A 145 0.79 -19.20 13.18
C SER A 145 1.80 -18.20 13.72
N VAL A 146 3.01 -18.66 14.02
CA VAL A 146 4.05 -17.82 14.65
C VAL A 146 5.34 -17.91 13.85
N THR A 147 5.92 -16.78 13.46
CA THR A 147 7.30 -16.74 12.95
C THR A 147 8.28 -16.67 14.12
N ALA A 148 8.40 -17.75 14.86
CA ALA A 148 9.13 -17.79 16.13
C ALA A 148 10.62 -17.41 16.00
N ASN A 149 11.23 -17.61 14.82
CA ASN A 149 12.58 -17.18 14.48
C ASN A 149 12.58 -15.94 13.58
N ARG A 150 11.56 -15.08 13.68
CA ARG A 150 11.27 -13.92 12.83
C ARG A 150 10.76 -14.31 11.44
N LEU A 151 10.22 -13.31 10.73
CA LEU A 151 9.83 -13.43 9.33
C LEU A 151 11.09 -13.41 8.47
N ASP A 152 11.17 -14.31 7.50
CA ASP A 152 12.24 -14.37 6.51
C ASP A 152 11.69 -14.22 5.08
N SER A 153 12.56 -14.13 4.10
CA SER A 153 12.21 -13.91 2.69
C SER A 153 11.40 -15.05 2.03
N LYS A 154 11.13 -16.16 2.73
CA LYS A 154 10.23 -17.22 2.27
C LYS A 154 8.76 -16.89 2.52
N GLY A 155 8.46 -16.08 3.54
CA GLY A 155 7.15 -15.55 3.77
C GLY A 155 6.91 -14.31 2.90
N MET A 156 6.29 -14.50 1.72
CA MET A 156 6.09 -13.43 0.76
C MET A 156 4.93 -12.51 1.17
N TYR A 157 5.16 -11.70 2.20
CA TYR A 157 4.34 -10.55 2.57
C TYR A 157 4.91 -9.29 1.94
N LEU A 158 4.03 -8.39 1.48
CA LEU A 158 4.47 -7.12 0.87
C LEU A 158 5.22 -6.27 1.89
N THR A 159 6.44 -5.89 1.57
CA THR A 159 7.40 -5.18 2.43
C THR A 159 7.44 -5.72 3.86
N GLY A 160 7.53 -7.04 4.00
CA GLY A 160 7.65 -7.75 5.27
C GLY A 160 8.77 -7.18 6.16
N ASN A 161 8.75 -7.50 7.45
CA ASN A 161 9.74 -7.01 8.42
C ASN A 161 10.47 -8.17 9.09
N THR A 162 11.77 -8.24 8.89
CA THR A 162 12.64 -9.30 9.41
C THR A 162 13.02 -9.13 10.88
N GLU A 163 12.64 -8.05 11.53
CA GLU A 163 13.10 -7.71 12.88
C GLU A 163 12.13 -8.10 13.99
N SER A 164 10.94 -8.63 13.63
CA SER A 164 9.88 -8.94 14.57
C SER A 164 9.43 -10.41 14.48
N ILE A 165 8.96 -10.93 15.62
CA ILE A 165 8.20 -12.16 15.67
C ILE A 165 6.76 -11.81 15.38
N TYR A 166 6.13 -12.50 14.44
CA TYR A 166 4.74 -12.30 14.08
C TYR A 166 3.85 -13.44 14.57
N LEU A 167 2.63 -13.07 14.93
CA LEU A 167 1.51 -13.98 15.17
C LEU A 167 0.47 -13.65 14.09
N PHE A 168 0.15 -14.62 13.25
CA PHE A 168 -0.87 -14.48 12.21
C PHE A 168 -2.15 -15.17 12.66
N LEU A 169 -3.25 -14.42 12.63
CA LEU A 169 -4.59 -14.87 12.99
C LEU A 169 -5.52 -14.69 11.79
N VAL A 170 -6.09 -15.77 11.31
CA VAL A 170 -7.17 -15.77 10.31
C VAL A 170 -8.48 -15.96 11.05
N LEU A 171 -9.33 -14.95 11.11
CA LEU A 171 -10.60 -15.00 11.82
C LEU A 171 -11.75 -15.16 10.82
N ASP A 172 -12.61 -16.14 11.06
CA ASP A 172 -13.81 -16.44 10.27
C ASP A 172 -15.06 -16.17 11.13
N LEU A 173 -15.48 -14.91 11.18
CA LEU A 173 -16.63 -14.47 11.99
C LEU A 173 -17.97 -14.99 11.44
N LYS A 174 -18.03 -15.43 10.18
CA LYS A 174 -19.24 -16.04 9.61
C LYS A 174 -19.51 -17.40 10.22
N LYS A 175 -18.44 -18.14 10.49
CA LYS A 175 -18.49 -19.47 11.08
C LYS A 175 -18.49 -19.44 12.60
N ASP A 176 -17.65 -18.60 13.20
CA ASP A 176 -17.40 -18.59 14.64
C ASP A 176 -18.29 -17.60 15.41
N GLY A 177 -19.01 -16.69 14.69
CA GLY A 177 -19.74 -15.59 15.34
C GLY A 177 -18.79 -14.60 16.01
N PRO A 178 -19.25 -13.89 17.06
CA PRO A 178 -18.38 -13.03 17.87
C PRO A 178 -17.18 -13.81 18.40
N THR A 179 -15.99 -13.31 18.10
CA THR A 179 -14.75 -14.04 18.36
C THR A 179 -13.85 -13.27 19.31
N VAL A 180 -13.35 -13.94 20.33
CA VAL A 180 -12.42 -13.39 21.32
C VAL A 180 -10.98 -13.66 20.90
N VAL A 181 -10.16 -12.60 20.94
CA VAL A 181 -8.70 -12.66 20.82
C VAL A 181 -8.10 -12.18 22.14
N GLU A 182 -7.47 -13.10 22.88
CA GLU A 182 -6.75 -12.78 24.12
C GLU A 182 -5.27 -12.60 23.82
N VAL A 183 -4.72 -11.47 24.24
CA VAL A 183 -3.31 -11.12 24.06
C VAL A 183 -2.68 -10.65 25.37
N PRO A 184 -1.42 -11.01 25.64
CA PRO A 184 -0.70 -10.52 26.80
C PRO A 184 0.00 -9.17 26.52
N GLN A 185 0.56 -8.58 27.56
CA GLN A 185 1.55 -7.50 27.42
C GLN A 185 2.71 -7.96 26.50
N GLY A 186 3.19 -7.05 25.64
CA GLY A 186 4.32 -7.32 24.74
C GLY A 186 3.90 -7.81 23.35
N VAL A 187 2.61 -8.00 23.12
CA VAL A 187 2.03 -8.27 21.80
C VAL A 187 1.32 -7.03 21.30
N MET A 188 1.51 -6.66 20.04
CA MET A 188 0.93 -5.45 19.44
C MET A 188 0.74 -5.62 17.93
N GLY A 189 -0.21 -4.89 17.37
CA GLY A 189 -0.42 -4.83 15.91
C GLY A 189 -1.87 -4.67 15.53
N PRO A 190 -2.15 -4.55 14.23
CA PRO A 190 -3.50 -4.33 13.73
C PRO A 190 -4.32 -5.61 13.61
N LEU A 191 -5.62 -5.40 13.65
CA LEU A 191 -6.66 -6.22 13.07
C LEU A 191 -7.23 -5.45 11.89
N ASP A 192 -7.19 -6.03 10.70
CA ASP A 192 -7.72 -5.46 9.47
C ASP A 192 -8.84 -6.35 8.91
N ASP A 193 -9.83 -5.74 8.26
CA ASP A 193 -10.96 -6.44 7.65
C ASP A 193 -10.62 -6.97 6.24
N HIS A 194 -11.53 -7.72 5.62
CA HIS A 194 -11.30 -8.31 4.30
C HIS A 194 -11.19 -7.29 3.15
N ASN A 195 -11.61 -6.04 3.36
CA ASN A 195 -11.39 -4.94 2.43
C ASN A 195 -10.06 -4.21 2.69
N PHE A 196 -9.23 -4.75 3.57
CA PHE A 196 -7.98 -4.17 4.06
C PHE A 196 -8.19 -2.82 4.73
N LEU A 197 -9.29 -2.66 5.46
CA LEU A 197 -9.55 -1.48 6.27
C LEU A 197 -9.19 -1.78 7.73
N PHE A 198 -8.57 -0.79 8.36
CA PHE A 198 -8.24 -0.86 9.78
C PHE A 198 -9.50 -1.02 10.65
N VAL A 199 -9.46 -1.99 11.54
CA VAL A 199 -10.54 -2.30 12.50
C VAL A 199 -10.13 -1.95 13.92
N ALA A 200 -8.96 -2.42 14.38
CA ALA A 200 -8.45 -2.12 15.71
C ALA A 200 -6.94 -2.32 15.82
N ASP A 201 -6.32 -1.62 16.77
CA ASP A 201 -4.98 -1.95 17.25
C ASP A 201 -5.05 -2.73 18.56
N VAL A 202 -4.08 -3.61 18.74
CA VAL A 202 -3.71 -4.27 19.99
C VAL A 202 -2.38 -3.67 20.47
N GLY A 203 -2.18 -3.58 21.78
CA GLY A 203 -0.92 -3.08 22.35
C GLY A 203 -0.92 -1.59 22.68
N PRO A 204 0.22 -0.91 22.72
CA PRO A 204 0.36 0.47 23.23
C PRO A 204 -0.55 1.49 22.55
N THR A 205 -0.86 1.30 21.28
CA THR A 205 -1.76 2.14 20.48
C THR A 205 -3.20 1.66 20.53
N GLY A 206 -3.45 0.44 21.02
CA GLY A 206 -4.76 -0.16 21.16
C GLY A 206 -5.53 0.28 22.41
N MET A 207 -6.73 -0.27 22.57
CA MET A 207 -7.60 -0.01 23.73
C MET A 207 -7.00 -0.52 25.05
N ASP A 208 -6.20 -1.59 25.00
CA ASP A 208 -5.49 -2.18 26.14
C ASP A 208 -4.30 -1.35 26.65
N LYS A 209 -3.90 -0.32 25.90
CA LYS A 209 -2.74 0.55 26.23
C LYS A 209 -1.46 -0.24 26.55
N GLY A 210 -1.24 -1.35 25.85
CA GLY A 210 -0.08 -2.22 26.01
C GLY A 210 -0.11 -3.15 27.22
N LYS A 211 -1.21 -3.23 27.94
CA LYS A 211 -1.35 -4.11 29.12
C LYS A 211 -1.78 -5.53 28.75
N GLY A 212 -2.22 -5.72 27.50
CA GLY A 212 -2.91 -6.92 27.07
C GLY A 212 -4.38 -6.94 27.49
N GLY A 213 -5.11 -7.93 27.01
CA GLY A 213 -6.53 -8.07 27.33
C GLY A 213 -7.28 -8.95 26.34
N LYS A 214 -8.61 -8.85 26.41
CA LYS A 214 -9.54 -9.64 25.60
C LYS A 214 -10.26 -8.72 24.63
N TYR A 215 -9.98 -8.88 23.35
CA TYR A 215 -10.67 -8.20 22.28
C TYR A 215 -11.83 -9.08 21.80
N LEU A 216 -13.05 -8.52 21.75
CA LEU A 216 -14.23 -9.19 21.21
C LEU A 216 -14.57 -8.60 19.86
N ILE A 217 -14.35 -9.38 18.81
CA ILE A 217 -14.59 -8.97 17.44
C ILE A 217 -16.00 -9.41 17.05
N ILE A 218 -16.84 -8.42 16.75
CA ILE A 218 -18.25 -8.59 16.42
C ILE A 218 -18.42 -8.67 14.90
N PRO A 219 -19.08 -9.72 14.36
CA PRO A 219 -19.40 -9.82 12.94
C PRO A 219 -20.43 -8.81 12.47
N PRO A 220 -20.50 -8.51 11.16
CA PRO A 220 -21.57 -7.69 10.61
C PRO A 220 -22.94 -8.31 10.87
N GLY A 221 -23.92 -7.45 11.25
CA GLY A 221 -25.30 -7.85 11.49
C GLY A 221 -25.57 -8.61 12.80
N TYR A 222 -24.59 -8.69 13.70
CA TYR A 222 -24.81 -9.30 15.02
C TYR A 222 -25.66 -8.38 15.91
N ASP A 223 -26.74 -8.91 16.45
CA ASP A 223 -27.71 -8.23 17.32
C ASP A 223 -27.87 -8.88 18.73
N GLY A 224 -26.98 -9.85 19.04
CA GLY A 224 -26.97 -10.54 20.32
C GLY A 224 -26.34 -9.72 21.45
N ASP A 225 -26.39 -10.28 22.66
CA ASP A 225 -25.84 -9.66 23.87
C ASP A 225 -24.31 -9.56 23.82
N ILE A 226 -23.78 -8.43 24.27
CA ILE A 226 -22.34 -8.19 24.40
C ILE A 226 -22.01 -8.15 25.90
N PRO A 227 -21.27 -9.17 26.40
CA PRO A 227 -20.93 -9.22 27.82
C PRO A 227 -19.85 -8.18 28.19
N GLU A 228 -19.83 -7.79 29.48
CA GLU A 228 -18.78 -6.92 30.00
C GLU A 228 -17.40 -7.61 30.07
N GLY A 229 -16.35 -6.81 30.15
CA GLY A 229 -14.97 -7.29 30.35
C GLY A 229 -14.16 -7.49 29.06
N TYR A 230 -14.67 -7.03 27.93
CA TYR A 230 -14.00 -7.09 26.63
C TYR A 230 -13.74 -5.69 26.05
N PHE A 231 -12.69 -5.57 25.27
CA PHE A 231 -12.52 -4.50 24.30
C PHE A 231 -13.32 -4.85 23.05
N VAL A 232 -14.48 -4.22 22.87
CA VAL A 232 -15.43 -4.57 21.81
C VAL A 232 -15.04 -3.87 20.51
N VAL A 233 -14.98 -4.63 19.42
CA VAL A 233 -14.57 -4.19 18.09
C VAL A 233 -15.58 -4.69 17.06
N ASN A 234 -16.12 -3.80 16.23
CA ASN A 234 -17.07 -4.16 15.18
C ASN A 234 -16.34 -4.27 13.83
N SER A 235 -16.40 -5.43 13.22
CA SER A 235 -15.94 -5.61 11.84
C SER A 235 -17.07 -5.37 10.85
N LYS A 236 -16.72 -4.90 9.63
CA LYS A 236 -17.65 -4.77 8.51
C LYS A 236 -17.66 -6.00 7.62
N THR A 237 -16.72 -6.93 7.80
CA THR A 237 -16.59 -8.16 7.03
C THR A 237 -16.55 -9.38 7.95
N TYR A 238 -16.83 -10.56 7.38
CA TYR A 238 -16.77 -11.83 8.11
C TYR A 238 -15.33 -12.33 8.26
N ALA A 239 -14.53 -12.25 7.19
CA ALA A 239 -13.13 -12.61 7.28
C ALA A 239 -12.32 -11.41 7.79
N ASN A 240 -11.41 -11.68 8.71
CA ASN A 240 -10.48 -10.67 9.23
C ASN A 240 -9.09 -11.30 9.38
N PHE A 241 -8.08 -10.47 9.28
CA PHE A 241 -6.70 -10.89 9.46
C PHE A 241 -6.00 -10.01 10.49
N SER A 242 -5.26 -10.64 11.39
CA SER A 242 -4.42 -9.90 12.32
C SER A 242 -3.00 -10.42 12.23
N PHE A 243 -2.03 -9.50 12.09
CA PHE A 243 -0.63 -9.82 12.23
C PHE A 243 -0.05 -9.01 13.37
N LEU A 244 -0.04 -9.69 14.51
CA LEU A 244 0.48 -9.13 15.73
C LEU A 244 1.99 -9.31 15.76
N ARG A 245 2.69 -8.30 16.23
CA ARG A 245 4.14 -8.36 16.52
C ARG A 245 4.35 -8.64 17.99
N ALA A 246 5.27 -9.54 18.29
CA ALA A 246 5.70 -9.80 19.65
C ALA A 246 7.07 -9.17 19.89
N ASN A 247 7.21 -8.45 21.01
CA ASN A 247 8.49 -7.85 21.42
C ASN A 247 9.45 -8.97 21.84
N LYS A 248 10.52 -9.18 21.07
CA LYS A 248 11.50 -10.26 21.31
C LYS A 248 12.15 -10.22 22.68
N ASP A 249 12.32 -9.04 23.28
CA ASP A 249 12.93 -8.90 24.62
C ASP A 249 12.00 -9.46 25.70
N ILE A 250 10.69 -9.47 25.46
CA ILE A 250 9.67 -10.05 26.34
C ILE A 250 9.47 -11.53 26.02
N VAL A 251 9.20 -11.85 24.75
CA VAL A 251 8.75 -13.19 24.34
C VAL A 251 9.92 -14.13 24.03
N GLY A 252 11.09 -13.60 23.69
CA GLY A 252 12.24 -14.39 23.20
C GLY A 252 12.08 -14.80 21.74
N GLU A 253 12.93 -15.72 21.29
CA GLU A 253 12.89 -16.31 19.95
C GLU A 253 12.79 -17.85 20.04
N GLY A 254 12.47 -18.49 18.93
CA GLY A 254 12.38 -19.95 18.83
C GLY A 254 11.38 -20.57 19.79
N GLU A 255 11.77 -21.62 20.48
CA GLU A 255 10.87 -22.34 21.40
C GLU A 255 10.42 -21.50 22.60
N ARG A 256 11.22 -20.49 23.01
CA ARG A 256 10.80 -19.54 24.07
C ARG A 256 9.61 -18.71 23.61
N ALA A 257 9.63 -18.19 22.37
CA ALA A 257 8.52 -17.46 21.78
C ALA A 257 7.29 -18.36 21.62
N MET A 258 7.46 -19.58 21.11
CA MET A 258 6.38 -20.56 20.97
C MET A 258 5.73 -20.89 22.32
N LYS A 259 6.53 -21.10 23.37
CA LYS A 259 6.02 -21.34 24.72
C LYS A 259 5.23 -20.14 25.24
N PHE A 260 5.77 -18.93 25.11
CA PHE A 260 5.10 -17.70 25.53
C PHE A 260 3.73 -17.53 24.85
N VAL A 261 3.68 -17.69 23.52
CA VAL A 261 2.44 -17.57 22.74
C VAL A 261 1.42 -18.64 23.17
N ARG A 262 1.85 -19.87 23.35
CA ARG A 262 0.99 -21.00 23.76
C ARG A 262 0.36 -20.78 25.15
N GLU A 263 1.09 -20.18 26.05
CA GLU A 263 0.61 -19.94 27.42
C GLU A 263 -0.29 -18.71 27.53
N ASN A 264 -0.11 -17.69 26.65
CA ASN A 264 -0.68 -16.36 26.86
C ASN A 264 -1.62 -15.86 25.75
N CYS A 265 -1.58 -16.42 24.54
CA CYS A 265 -2.43 -15.97 23.43
C CYS A 265 -3.51 -17.02 23.15
N LYS A 266 -4.77 -16.57 22.99
CA LYS A 266 -5.90 -17.46 22.69
C LYS A 266 -6.87 -16.83 21.70
N VAL A 267 -7.50 -17.67 20.88
CA VAL A 267 -8.59 -17.28 19.98
C VAL A 267 -9.72 -18.29 20.11
N TYR A 268 -10.93 -17.81 20.35
CA TYR A 268 -12.10 -18.67 20.49
C TYR A 268 -13.40 -17.92 20.24
N PRO A 269 -14.48 -18.62 19.77
CA PRO A 269 -15.82 -18.03 19.69
C PRO A 269 -16.35 -17.69 21.08
N LEU A 270 -17.03 -16.56 21.20
CA LEU A 270 -17.65 -16.12 22.47
C LEU A 270 -18.61 -17.19 23.03
N GLU A 271 -19.44 -17.78 22.16
CA GLU A 271 -20.46 -18.75 22.53
C GLU A 271 -19.90 -20.01 23.20
N THR A 272 -18.80 -20.53 22.66
CA THR A 272 -18.19 -21.78 23.18
C THR A 272 -17.19 -21.53 24.32
N GLY A 273 -16.76 -20.27 24.47
CA GLY A 273 -15.72 -19.90 25.42
C GLY A 273 -14.33 -20.45 25.05
N PRO A 274 -13.35 -20.35 25.96
CA PRO A 274 -11.97 -20.77 25.71
C PRO A 274 -11.88 -22.24 25.28
N ARG A 275 -11.19 -22.48 24.18
CA ARG A 275 -10.91 -23.79 23.60
C ARG A 275 -9.40 -23.99 23.40
N GLU A 276 -8.98 -25.23 23.12
CA GLU A 276 -7.61 -25.52 22.75
C GLU A 276 -7.29 -24.87 21.40
N ASN A 277 -6.19 -24.12 21.35
CA ASN A 277 -5.64 -23.56 20.12
C ASN A 277 -4.50 -24.44 19.59
N LYS A 278 -4.38 -24.51 18.27
CA LYS A 278 -3.20 -25.08 17.61
C LYS A 278 -2.18 -23.97 17.39
N TYR A 279 -0.97 -24.17 17.88
CA TYR A 279 0.15 -23.24 17.69
C TYR A 279 1.18 -23.86 16.79
N GLN A 280 1.58 -23.16 15.75
CA GLN A 280 2.54 -23.66 14.78
C GLN A 280 3.62 -22.64 14.48
N ASN A 281 4.88 -23.10 14.47
CA ASN A 281 5.99 -22.29 14.01
C ASN A 281 6.07 -22.37 12.49
N VAL A 282 5.92 -21.22 11.82
CA VAL A 282 5.95 -21.09 10.36
C VAL A 282 7.20 -20.36 9.86
N SER A 283 8.21 -20.16 10.72
CA SER A 283 9.51 -19.62 10.31
C SER A 283 10.16 -20.54 9.27
N GLY A 284 10.63 -19.96 8.18
CA GLY A 284 11.28 -20.70 7.09
C GLY A 284 10.33 -21.53 6.22
N VAL A 285 9.02 -21.37 6.36
CA VAL A 285 8.01 -21.99 5.49
C VAL A 285 7.71 -21.05 4.32
N ASP A 286 7.79 -21.58 3.10
CA ASP A 286 7.39 -20.81 1.92
C ASP A 286 5.90 -20.51 1.95
N MET A 287 5.54 -19.21 1.77
CA MET A 287 4.18 -18.73 1.71
C MET A 287 4.06 -17.65 0.65
N ASN A 288 2.97 -17.64 -0.10
CA ASN A 288 2.72 -16.65 -1.15
C ASN A 288 1.36 -15.95 -0.94
N SER A 289 1.40 -14.65 -0.68
CA SER A 289 0.22 -13.79 -0.55
C SER A 289 -0.05 -12.92 -1.78
N LEU A 290 0.78 -13.03 -2.83
CA LEU A 290 0.70 -12.11 -3.98
C LEU A 290 -0.61 -12.24 -4.73
N VAL A 291 -1.15 -11.09 -5.13
CA VAL A 291 -2.33 -11.00 -6.00
C VAL A 291 -1.97 -11.52 -7.39
N PRO A 292 -2.81 -12.40 -8.01
CA PRO A 292 -2.56 -12.88 -9.37
C PRO A 292 -2.56 -11.74 -10.39
N GLU A 293 -1.60 -11.75 -11.30
CA GLU A 293 -1.46 -10.77 -12.39
C GLU A 293 -2.15 -11.26 -13.69
N ASN A 294 -3.28 -11.94 -13.55
CA ASN A 294 -4.04 -12.54 -14.65
C ASN A 294 -5.54 -12.64 -14.30
N ALA A 295 -6.34 -13.32 -15.13
CA ALA A 295 -7.78 -13.49 -14.93
C ALA A 295 -8.15 -14.15 -13.59
N GLU A 296 -7.25 -14.86 -12.93
CA GLU A 296 -7.51 -15.47 -11.61
C GLU A 296 -7.86 -14.41 -10.54
N ALA A 297 -7.32 -13.18 -10.64
CA ALA A 297 -7.67 -12.09 -9.74
C ALA A 297 -9.19 -11.81 -9.73
N PHE A 298 -9.87 -11.98 -10.86
CA PHE A 298 -11.33 -11.80 -10.97
C PHE A 298 -12.10 -12.96 -10.32
N THR A 299 -11.53 -14.16 -10.30
CA THR A 299 -12.05 -15.26 -9.49
C THR A 299 -11.95 -14.93 -8.00
N TRP A 300 -10.84 -14.33 -7.56
CA TRP A 300 -10.71 -13.86 -6.19
C TRP A 300 -11.71 -12.75 -5.84
N MET A 301 -11.98 -11.82 -6.76
CA MET A 301 -13.05 -10.82 -6.55
C MET A 301 -14.41 -11.48 -6.35
N TYR A 302 -14.72 -12.51 -7.16
CA TYR A 302 -15.94 -13.29 -7.02
C TYR A 302 -16.01 -14.05 -5.67
N GLU A 303 -14.94 -14.73 -5.28
CA GLU A 303 -14.84 -15.42 -3.99
C GLU A 303 -15.10 -14.43 -2.83
N LEU A 304 -14.46 -13.27 -2.87
CA LEU A 304 -14.56 -12.23 -1.86
C LEU A 304 -15.99 -11.69 -1.73
N ILE A 305 -16.62 -11.24 -2.82
CA ILE A 305 -17.99 -10.71 -2.73
C ILE A 305 -19.03 -11.80 -2.42
N SER A 306 -18.76 -13.06 -2.79
CA SER A 306 -19.63 -14.19 -2.46
C SER A 306 -19.59 -14.54 -0.98
N TYR A 307 -18.43 -14.36 -0.36
CA TYR A 307 -18.23 -14.64 1.06
C TYR A 307 -18.77 -13.54 1.98
N GLU A 308 -18.43 -12.29 1.70
CA GLU A 308 -18.72 -11.15 2.54
C GLU A 308 -20.16 -10.61 2.37
N PRO A 309 -20.71 -9.87 3.34
CA PRO A 309 -22.02 -9.24 3.19
C PRO A 309 -21.97 -8.15 2.09
N ALA A 310 -23.08 -7.95 1.40
CA ALA A 310 -23.15 -6.97 0.30
C ALA A 310 -22.91 -5.54 0.81
N GLU A 311 -23.25 -5.26 2.06
CA GLU A 311 -23.09 -3.98 2.74
C GLU A 311 -21.62 -3.60 2.96
N ALA A 312 -20.70 -4.58 2.91
CA ALA A 312 -19.25 -4.33 2.95
C ALA A 312 -18.73 -3.63 1.69
N PHE A 313 -19.53 -3.59 0.62
CA PHE A 313 -19.18 -2.99 -0.66
C PHE A 313 -20.17 -1.88 -1.03
N GLY A 314 -19.70 -0.88 -1.75
CA GLY A 314 -20.59 0.14 -2.32
C GLY A 314 -21.40 -0.44 -3.48
N LYS A 315 -22.67 -0.03 -3.62
CA LYS A 315 -23.57 -0.49 -4.70
C LYS A 315 -23.00 -0.21 -6.09
N GLU A 316 -22.26 0.87 -6.28
CA GLU A 316 -21.62 1.18 -7.56
C GLU A 316 -20.50 0.20 -7.88
N LEU A 317 -19.69 -0.21 -6.90
CA LEU A 317 -18.67 -1.23 -7.08
C LEU A 317 -19.29 -2.58 -7.47
N LEU A 318 -20.36 -2.99 -6.76
CA LEU A 318 -21.09 -4.22 -7.10
C LEU A 318 -21.72 -4.16 -8.50
N GLY A 319 -22.24 -2.98 -8.93
CA GLY A 319 -22.76 -2.78 -10.27
C GLY A 319 -21.67 -2.84 -11.35
N ARG A 320 -20.47 -2.34 -11.08
CA ARG A 320 -19.32 -2.50 -11.99
C ARG A 320 -18.86 -3.94 -12.09
N LEU A 321 -18.82 -4.69 -11.00
CA LEU A 321 -18.52 -6.12 -10.99
C LEU A 321 -19.57 -6.92 -11.81
N GLU A 322 -20.85 -6.63 -11.60
CA GLU A 322 -21.95 -7.26 -12.35
C GLU A 322 -21.82 -7.02 -13.86
N SER A 323 -21.42 -5.81 -14.28
CA SER A 323 -21.27 -5.46 -15.70
C SER A 323 -20.18 -6.24 -16.45
N ILE A 324 -19.28 -6.94 -15.74
CA ILE A 324 -18.28 -7.87 -16.29
C ILE A 324 -18.59 -9.33 -15.93
N GLY A 325 -19.79 -9.62 -15.43
CA GLY A 325 -20.26 -10.96 -15.12
C GLY A 325 -19.94 -11.47 -13.72
N ILE A 326 -19.44 -10.63 -12.80
CA ILE A 326 -19.18 -11.01 -11.40
C ILE A 326 -20.34 -10.54 -10.53
N LYS A 327 -21.22 -11.46 -10.12
CA LYS A 327 -22.42 -11.14 -9.35
C LYS A 327 -22.56 -12.03 -8.12
N LYS A 328 -22.83 -11.41 -6.97
CA LYS A 328 -23.06 -12.15 -5.73
C LYS A 328 -24.30 -13.05 -5.84
N GLY A 329 -24.10 -14.34 -5.50
CA GLY A 329 -25.18 -15.33 -5.50
C GLY A 329 -25.46 -15.99 -6.86
N GLU A 330 -24.71 -15.66 -7.90
CA GLU A 330 -24.74 -16.32 -9.20
C GLU A 330 -23.38 -16.93 -9.51
N ASP A 331 -23.34 -17.99 -10.36
CA ASP A 331 -22.08 -18.63 -10.74
C ASP A 331 -21.26 -17.72 -11.66
N PHE A 332 -19.96 -17.65 -11.41
CA PHE A 332 -19.02 -16.90 -12.25
C PHE A 332 -18.39 -17.81 -13.30
N ASN A 333 -18.86 -17.72 -14.54
CA ASN A 333 -18.41 -18.53 -15.68
C ASN A 333 -18.12 -17.63 -16.90
N PRO A 334 -17.00 -16.85 -16.89
CA PRO A 334 -16.67 -15.98 -18.01
C PRO A 334 -16.35 -16.79 -19.27
N ASP A 335 -16.84 -16.33 -20.43
CA ASP A 335 -16.49 -16.91 -21.71
C ASP A 335 -15.02 -16.60 -22.10
N THR A 336 -14.53 -17.22 -23.18
CA THR A 336 -13.15 -17.03 -23.64
C THR A 336 -12.83 -15.57 -23.94
N ARG A 337 -13.80 -14.80 -24.49
CA ARG A 337 -13.63 -13.37 -24.74
C ARG A 337 -13.38 -12.62 -23.45
N MET A 338 -14.21 -12.83 -22.45
CA MET A 338 -14.10 -12.15 -21.15
C MET A 338 -12.81 -12.56 -20.39
N VAL A 339 -12.43 -13.84 -20.42
CA VAL A 339 -11.15 -14.30 -19.85
C VAL A 339 -9.96 -13.58 -20.49
N ASN A 340 -9.95 -13.38 -21.81
CA ASN A 340 -8.89 -12.64 -22.48
C ASN A 340 -8.87 -11.15 -22.06
N ILE A 341 -10.03 -10.52 -21.95
CA ILE A 341 -10.16 -9.15 -21.44
C ILE A 341 -9.63 -9.05 -20.00
N MET A 342 -10.01 -9.97 -19.12
CA MET A 342 -9.56 -10.01 -17.73
C MET A 342 -8.04 -10.20 -17.61
N ASN A 343 -7.44 -11.06 -18.44
CA ASN A 343 -5.98 -11.21 -18.48
C ASN A 343 -5.29 -9.89 -18.89
N GLN A 344 -5.78 -9.24 -19.95
CA GLN A 344 -5.25 -7.96 -20.41
C GLN A 344 -5.42 -6.87 -19.34
N ALA A 345 -6.60 -6.80 -18.72
CA ALA A 345 -6.92 -5.85 -17.68
C ALA A 345 -5.99 -5.97 -16.46
N ALA A 346 -5.71 -7.21 -16.01
CA ALA A 346 -4.79 -7.45 -14.90
C ALA A 346 -3.36 -6.97 -15.22
N LEU A 347 -2.85 -7.28 -16.42
CA LEU A 347 -1.53 -6.83 -16.88
C LEU A 347 -1.44 -5.30 -16.94
N GLU A 348 -2.46 -4.63 -17.51
CA GLU A 348 -2.51 -3.17 -17.58
C GLU A 348 -2.58 -2.53 -16.19
N ALA A 349 -3.44 -3.05 -15.30
CA ALA A 349 -3.59 -2.56 -13.94
C ALA A 349 -2.30 -2.72 -13.12
N VAL A 350 -1.60 -3.84 -13.24
CA VAL A 350 -0.30 -4.06 -12.59
C VAL A 350 0.75 -3.10 -13.13
N ALA A 351 0.79 -2.88 -14.45
CA ALA A 351 1.71 -1.89 -15.04
C ALA A 351 1.43 -0.47 -14.53
N MET A 352 0.14 -0.07 -14.44
CA MET A 352 -0.28 1.20 -13.85
C MET A 352 0.13 1.30 -12.38
N SER A 353 -0.11 0.25 -11.58
CA SER A 353 0.25 0.19 -10.16
C SER A 353 1.75 0.34 -9.93
N ARG A 354 2.58 -0.29 -10.79
CA ARG A 354 4.04 -0.12 -10.76
C ARG A 354 4.48 1.32 -11.00
N VAL A 355 3.86 1.98 -11.98
CA VAL A 355 4.16 3.40 -12.25
C VAL A 355 3.71 4.28 -11.08
N ILE A 356 2.50 4.08 -10.58
CA ILE A 356 1.95 4.83 -9.45
C ILE A 356 2.82 4.65 -8.21
N ALA A 357 3.29 3.43 -7.93
CA ALA A 357 4.06 3.14 -6.72
C ALA A 357 5.55 3.54 -6.80
N PHE A 358 6.20 3.32 -7.96
CA PHE A 358 7.65 3.50 -8.07
C PHE A 358 8.07 4.84 -8.69
N ASN A 359 7.11 5.62 -9.16
CA ASN A 359 7.32 6.96 -9.69
C ASN A 359 6.06 7.80 -9.50
N ASN A 360 5.66 7.97 -8.24
CA ASN A 360 4.48 8.71 -7.88
C ASN A 360 4.56 10.15 -8.40
N ARG A 361 3.43 10.66 -8.89
CA ARG A 361 3.30 12.03 -9.38
C ARG A 361 2.85 13.05 -8.31
N ASP A 362 2.43 12.55 -7.13
CA ASP A 362 2.07 13.39 -6.00
C ASP A 362 3.33 13.83 -5.26
N GLU A 363 3.60 15.13 -5.25
CA GLU A 363 4.76 15.70 -4.56
C GLU A 363 4.70 15.50 -3.04
N ASN A 364 3.50 15.28 -2.45
CA ASN A 364 3.36 14.94 -1.04
C ASN A 364 3.94 13.57 -0.68
N GLY A 365 4.17 12.71 -1.67
CA GLY A 365 4.90 11.45 -1.51
C GLY A 365 6.35 11.65 -1.11
N LYS A 366 7.01 12.74 -1.53
CA LYS A 366 8.39 13.05 -1.14
C LYS A 366 8.47 13.57 0.28
N VAL A 367 9.28 12.91 1.11
CA VAL A 367 9.49 13.31 2.52
C VAL A 367 10.36 14.57 2.60
N TYR A 368 11.35 14.71 1.72
CA TYR A 368 12.31 15.82 1.68
C TYR A 368 12.44 16.36 0.27
N LYS A 369 12.61 17.68 0.12
CA LYS A 369 12.72 18.33 -1.17
C LYS A 369 13.99 17.99 -1.97
N ASP A 370 15.07 17.65 -1.25
CA ASP A 370 16.42 17.44 -1.77
C ASP A 370 16.91 16.00 -1.55
N ARG A 371 15.98 15.06 -1.36
CA ARG A 371 16.25 13.63 -1.17
C ARG A 371 15.30 12.78 -1.98
N GLU A 372 15.70 11.55 -2.23
CA GLU A 372 14.88 10.58 -2.97
C GLU A 372 14.01 9.70 -2.05
N TRP A 373 13.89 10.06 -0.77
CA TRP A 373 13.05 9.34 0.18
C TRP A 373 11.58 9.71 0.03
N GLU A 374 10.74 8.69 -0.09
CA GLU A 374 9.29 8.78 -0.20
C GLU A 374 8.60 8.16 1.02
N SER A 375 7.38 8.63 1.31
CA SER A 375 6.51 8.04 2.32
C SER A 375 5.56 7.04 1.66
N PRO A 376 5.47 5.79 2.15
CA PRO A 376 4.42 4.89 1.70
C PRO A 376 3.01 5.32 2.18
N TYR A 377 2.93 6.27 3.12
CA TYR A 377 1.69 6.86 3.65
C TYR A 377 1.58 8.32 3.22
N ILE A 378 1.24 8.57 1.97
CA ILE A 378 1.22 9.91 1.36
C ILE A 378 0.24 10.83 2.11
N THR A 379 -0.96 10.35 2.42
CA THR A 379 -1.99 11.10 3.15
C THR A 379 -1.76 11.21 4.66
N ASN A 380 -0.72 10.56 5.20
CA ASN A 380 -0.45 10.50 6.65
C ASN A 380 -1.63 9.99 7.50
N ASN A 381 -2.54 9.20 6.93
CA ASN A 381 -3.63 8.52 7.64
C ASN A 381 -3.88 7.12 7.07
N SER A 382 -4.55 6.27 7.83
CA SER A 382 -4.82 4.87 7.47
C SER A 382 -6.08 4.67 6.63
N THR A 383 -6.82 5.73 6.35
CA THR A 383 -8.07 5.69 5.57
C THR A 383 -7.90 6.24 4.17
N PHE A 384 -6.76 6.90 3.90
CA PHE A 384 -6.47 7.61 2.65
C PHE A 384 -7.47 8.74 2.34
N TYR A 385 -8.19 9.23 3.37
CA TYR A 385 -9.09 10.37 3.20
C TYR A 385 -8.30 11.68 3.14
N GLU A 386 -8.67 12.49 2.16
CA GLU A 386 -8.33 13.89 2.03
C GLU A 386 -9.64 14.67 2.02
N ASP A 387 -9.90 15.49 3.01
CA ASP A 387 -11.13 16.27 3.19
C ASP A 387 -12.41 15.48 2.77
N ASP A 388 -12.87 15.65 1.53
CA ASP A 388 -14.12 15.11 1.01
C ASP A 388 -13.97 13.89 0.08
N TYR A 389 -12.74 13.37 -0.14
CA TYR A 389 -12.50 12.26 -1.07
C TYR A 389 -11.45 11.27 -0.53
N ILE A 390 -11.38 10.09 -1.15
CA ILE A 390 -10.29 9.13 -0.94
C ILE A 390 -9.23 9.39 -2.00
N ASP A 391 -7.99 9.60 -1.57
CA ASP A 391 -6.85 9.61 -2.48
C ASP A 391 -6.59 8.17 -2.96
N ILE A 392 -7.10 7.89 -4.16
CA ILE A 392 -7.02 6.54 -4.75
C ILE A 392 -5.60 6.17 -5.18
N GLU A 393 -4.76 7.16 -5.55
CA GLU A 393 -3.36 6.89 -5.91
C GLU A 393 -2.51 6.63 -4.66
N ALA A 394 -2.66 7.42 -3.60
CA ALA A 394 -2.02 7.16 -2.31
C ALA A 394 -2.41 5.78 -1.75
N ARG A 395 -3.69 5.41 -1.85
CA ARG A 395 -4.18 4.07 -1.48
C ARG A 395 -3.54 2.98 -2.34
N GLN A 396 -3.37 3.22 -3.65
CA GLN A 396 -2.74 2.26 -4.55
C GLN A 396 -1.24 2.11 -4.25
N VAL A 397 -0.52 3.22 -4.00
CA VAL A 397 0.90 3.17 -3.59
C VAL A 397 1.06 2.25 -2.38
N PHE A 398 0.24 2.46 -1.35
CA PHE A 398 0.36 1.68 -0.12
C PHE A 398 0.05 0.20 -0.35
N HIS A 399 -1.16 -0.13 -0.80
CA HIS A 399 -1.59 -1.53 -0.89
C HIS A 399 -0.89 -2.34 -1.99
N PHE A 400 -0.31 -1.67 -3.00
CA PHE A 400 0.53 -2.36 -3.99
C PHE A 400 1.90 -2.73 -3.41
N THR A 401 2.41 -1.99 -2.43
CA THR A 401 3.77 -2.18 -1.90
C THR A 401 3.83 -2.71 -0.48
N ALA A 402 2.75 -2.68 0.30
CA ALA A 402 2.80 -3.01 1.72
C ALA A 402 1.57 -3.77 2.20
N ASP A 403 1.77 -4.58 3.22
CA ASP A 403 0.75 -5.27 3.98
C ASP A 403 0.58 -4.65 5.37
N GLY A 404 -0.68 -4.55 5.82
CA GLY A 404 -1.05 -4.07 7.14
C GLY A 404 -1.21 -2.57 7.29
N ILE A 405 -2.40 -2.16 7.69
CA ILE A 405 -2.74 -0.77 7.85
C ILE A 405 -3.16 -0.44 9.29
N THR A 406 -2.55 0.59 9.87
CA THR A 406 -2.93 1.09 11.20
C THR A 406 -2.57 2.57 11.32
N PRO A 407 -3.37 3.36 12.07
CA PRO A 407 -3.00 4.71 12.44
C PRO A 407 -1.61 4.80 13.10
N ALA A 408 -1.19 3.76 13.84
CA ALA A 408 0.11 3.70 14.51
C ALA A 408 1.32 3.73 13.54
N MET A 409 1.14 3.38 12.28
CA MET A 409 2.14 3.44 11.22
C MET A 409 1.90 4.62 10.26
N ALA A 410 0.65 4.89 9.93
CA ALA A 410 0.29 5.90 8.94
C ALA A 410 0.29 7.33 9.50
N ALA A 411 -0.30 7.54 10.69
CA ALA A 411 -0.44 8.85 11.29
C ALA A 411 0.74 9.23 12.18
N ARG A 412 0.88 10.53 12.46
CA ARG A 412 1.80 10.99 13.49
C ARG A 412 1.30 10.55 14.87
N MET A 413 2.11 9.75 15.56
CA MET A 413 1.90 9.34 16.94
C MET A 413 2.69 10.24 17.92
N PRO A 414 2.38 10.24 19.23
CA PRO A 414 3.24 10.82 20.24
C PRO A 414 4.67 10.25 20.16
N ASP A 415 5.66 11.07 20.48
CA ASP A 415 7.07 10.69 20.44
C ASP A 415 7.34 9.39 21.21
N GLY A 416 8.09 8.49 20.58
CA GLY A 416 8.40 7.16 21.11
C GLY A 416 7.32 6.08 20.87
N LEU A 417 6.18 6.42 20.25
CA LEU A 417 5.12 5.47 19.91
C LEU A 417 4.98 5.28 18.39
N GLY A 418 4.47 4.10 18.00
CA GLY A 418 4.21 3.75 16.61
C GLY A 418 5.48 3.46 15.83
N SER A 419 5.35 3.51 14.51
CA SER A 419 6.45 3.31 13.56
C SER A 419 6.29 4.26 12.39
N ARG A 420 7.41 4.68 11.78
CA ARG A 420 7.40 5.47 10.54
C ARG A 420 8.34 4.82 9.53
N TYR A 421 8.00 4.96 8.28
CA TYR A 421 8.72 4.32 7.19
C TYR A 421 9.06 5.33 6.11
N GLN A 422 10.23 5.15 5.51
CA GLN A 422 10.67 5.89 4.33
C GLN A 422 11.22 4.89 3.34
N THR A 423 10.87 5.03 2.08
CA THR A 423 11.33 4.16 1.01
C THR A 423 12.07 4.96 -0.04
N THR A 424 13.01 4.32 -0.72
CA THR A 424 13.57 4.86 -1.94
C THR A 424 13.74 3.77 -2.99
N TYR A 425 13.40 4.13 -4.20
CA TYR A 425 13.58 3.34 -5.42
C TYR A 425 14.78 3.82 -6.23
N LYS A 426 15.34 4.98 -5.85
CA LYS A 426 16.35 5.71 -6.61
C LYS A 426 17.56 6.05 -5.75
N ASP A 427 18.70 6.19 -6.41
CA ASP A 427 19.91 6.72 -5.80
C ASP A 427 19.86 8.27 -5.75
N LYS A 428 20.87 8.88 -5.14
CA LYS A 428 20.97 10.35 -4.99
C LYS A 428 21.02 11.13 -6.32
N ASN A 429 21.22 10.43 -7.45
CA ASN A 429 21.22 11.04 -8.79
C ASN A 429 19.86 10.94 -9.47
N GLY A 430 18.87 10.26 -8.83
CA GLY A 430 17.54 10.01 -9.37
C GLY A 430 17.46 8.79 -10.30
N ASP A 431 18.53 7.97 -10.38
CA ASP A 431 18.52 6.72 -11.13
C ASP A 431 17.94 5.58 -10.30
N PHE A 432 17.10 4.72 -10.92
CA PHE A 432 16.58 3.54 -10.23
C PHE A 432 17.71 2.62 -9.76
N LEU A 433 17.53 2.06 -8.55
CA LEU A 433 18.49 1.14 -7.94
C LEU A 433 18.59 -0.16 -8.76
N ASP A 434 19.80 -0.50 -9.17
CA ASP A 434 20.15 -1.58 -10.09
C ASP A 434 21.02 -2.60 -9.36
N GLY A 435 20.55 -3.85 -9.26
CA GLY A 435 21.29 -4.89 -8.56
C GLY A 435 22.61 -5.30 -9.19
N ASN A 436 22.92 -4.87 -10.42
CA ASN A 436 24.24 -5.05 -11.03
C ASN A 436 25.30 -4.06 -10.52
N LYS A 437 24.91 -3.09 -9.70
CA LYS A 437 25.78 -2.03 -9.20
C LYS A 437 25.95 -2.12 -7.70
N ASN A 438 27.00 -1.49 -7.19
CA ASN A 438 27.25 -1.42 -5.76
C ASN A 438 26.81 -0.06 -5.22
N TYR A 439 26.11 -0.09 -4.09
CA TYR A 439 25.62 1.12 -3.44
C TYR A 439 25.96 1.14 -1.96
N LYS A 440 25.88 2.33 -1.40
CA LYS A 440 26.08 2.58 0.03
C LYS A 440 25.01 3.53 0.55
N LEU A 441 24.46 3.24 1.72
CA LEU A 441 23.65 4.15 2.52
C LEU A 441 24.39 4.44 3.83
N ARG A 442 24.68 5.70 4.12
CA ARG A 442 25.18 6.11 5.42
C ARG A 442 24.05 6.54 6.33
N MET A 443 23.79 5.74 7.36
CA MET A 443 22.93 6.12 8.47
C MET A 443 23.73 6.98 9.45
N LEU A 444 23.32 8.24 9.58
CA LEU A 444 23.97 9.19 10.50
C LEU A 444 23.83 8.73 11.95
N PRO A 445 24.73 9.17 12.86
CA PRO A 445 24.61 8.86 14.28
C PRO A 445 23.31 9.42 14.86
N ASN A 446 22.89 8.86 16.01
CA ASN A 446 21.70 9.30 16.74
C ASN A 446 20.41 9.24 15.92
N VAL A 447 20.19 8.13 15.20
CA VAL A 447 18.92 7.89 14.50
C VAL A 447 17.74 8.13 15.44
N PRO A 448 16.74 8.95 15.06
CA PRO A 448 15.72 9.49 15.97
C PRO A 448 14.62 8.47 16.30
N VAL A 449 14.95 7.45 17.08
CA VAL A 449 14.08 6.35 17.50
C VAL A 449 14.23 6.06 18.99
N ALA A 450 13.11 5.81 19.65
CA ALA A 450 13.11 5.39 21.06
C ALA A 450 13.37 3.87 21.21
N MET A 451 13.12 3.08 20.17
CA MET A 451 13.32 1.64 20.21
C MET A 451 14.49 1.20 19.33
N PHE A 452 14.28 1.09 18.04
CA PHE A 452 15.31 0.69 17.08
C PHE A 452 14.98 1.17 15.66
N TRP A 453 15.95 1.04 14.78
CA TRP A 453 15.78 1.26 13.33
C TRP A 453 16.21 0.02 12.54
N SER A 454 15.68 -0.12 11.33
CA SER A 454 16.15 -1.11 10.37
C SER A 454 16.14 -0.56 8.95
N VAL A 455 17.04 -1.10 8.14
CA VAL A 455 17.11 -0.88 6.69
C VAL A 455 16.93 -2.24 6.04
N THR A 456 15.89 -2.41 5.25
CA THR A 456 15.51 -3.69 4.62
C THR A 456 15.43 -3.53 3.11
N VAL A 457 15.85 -4.55 2.36
CA VAL A 457 15.88 -4.58 0.90
C VAL A 457 14.76 -5.46 0.34
N TYR A 458 14.10 -4.98 -0.70
CA TYR A 458 12.96 -5.62 -1.35
C TYR A 458 13.15 -5.77 -2.85
N ASP A 459 12.50 -6.78 -3.39
CA ASP A 459 12.38 -7.08 -4.81
C ASP A 459 11.22 -6.26 -5.43
N PRO A 460 11.44 -5.44 -6.47
CA PRO A 460 10.39 -4.62 -7.08
C PRO A 460 9.35 -5.42 -7.88
N TYR A 461 9.60 -6.68 -8.22
CA TYR A 461 8.63 -7.53 -8.90
C TYR A 461 7.58 -8.06 -7.94
N SER A 462 8.02 -8.64 -6.82
CA SER A 462 7.12 -9.18 -5.79
C SER A 462 6.73 -8.15 -4.73
N ARG A 463 7.54 -7.11 -4.50
CA ARG A 463 7.48 -6.15 -3.39
C ARG A 463 7.70 -6.82 -2.03
N CYS A 464 8.14 -8.07 -2.03
CA CYS A 464 8.51 -8.83 -0.84
C CYS A 464 10.01 -8.69 -0.55
N GLU A 465 10.44 -9.21 0.59
CA GLU A 465 11.86 -9.28 0.94
C GLU A 465 12.64 -9.99 -0.17
N ILE A 466 13.76 -9.39 -0.60
CA ILE A 466 14.57 -9.96 -1.67
C ILE A 466 15.10 -11.35 -1.28
N LYS A 467 14.86 -12.36 -2.13
CA LYS A 467 15.30 -13.73 -1.90
C LYS A 467 16.74 -13.92 -2.35
N THR A 468 17.67 -13.92 -1.41
CA THR A 468 19.10 -14.16 -1.64
C THR A 468 19.60 -15.30 -0.74
N THR A 469 20.92 -15.42 -0.59
CA THR A 469 21.50 -16.35 0.41
C THR A 469 21.31 -15.87 1.85
N GLN A 470 20.93 -14.59 2.05
CA GLN A 470 20.60 -14.00 3.33
C GLN A 470 19.09 -14.14 3.59
N PRO A 471 18.64 -14.95 4.56
CA PRO A 471 17.21 -15.12 4.84
C PRO A 471 16.55 -13.85 5.40
N TYR A 472 17.35 -12.95 5.96
CA TYR A 472 16.91 -11.67 6.57
C TYR A 472 17.67 -10.52 5.88
N PRO A 473 17.17 -10.01 4.73
CA PRO A 473 17.88 -9.01 3.93
C PRO A 473 17.79 -7.60 4.55
N SER A 474 18.37 -7.45 5.74
CA SER A 474 18.30 -6.21 6.52
C SER A 474 19.56 -5.95 7.33
N VAL A 475 19.79 -4.66 7.63
CA VAL A 475 20.69 -4.18 8.68
C VAL A 475 19.86 -3.43 9.72
N SER A 476 20.08 -3.73 11.01
CA SER A 476 19.25 -3.18 12.08
C SER A 476 20.09 -2.90 13.34
N SER A 477 19.70 -1.86 14.08
CA SER A 477 20.35 -1.50 15.34
C SER A 477 20.15 -2.52 16.46
N GLN A 478 19.21 -3.46 16.31
CA GLN A 478 18.96 -4.54 17.28
C GLN A 478 19.39 -5.94 16.81
N LYS A 479 19.97 -6.05 15.59
CA LYS A 479 20.49 -7.33 15.06
C LYS A 479 21.79 -7.70 15.79
N GLU A 480 21.99 -8.98 16.00
CA GLU A 480 23.28 -9.47 16.55
C GLU A 480 23.96 -10.37 15.49
N PRO A 481 25.25 -10.15 15.19
CA PRO A 481 26.09 -9.07 15.70
C PRO A 481 25.58 -7.69 15.22
N LYS A 482 25.78 -6.65 16.04
CA LYS A 482 25.38 -5.27 15.69
C LYS A 482 26.19 -4.77 14.50
N PRO A 483 25.62 -3.85 13.68
CA PRO A 483 26.36 -3.21 12.62
C PRO A 483 27.63 -2.53 13.15
N ALA A 484 28.73 -2.66 12.41
CA ALA A 484 29.97 -1.97 12.69
C ALA A 484 29.78 -0.46 12.50
N LEU A 485 30.26 0.33 13.45
CA LEU A 485 30.17 1.79 13.44
C LEU A 485 31.44 2.39 12.83
N ASN A 486 31.28 3.50 12.16
CA ASN A 486 32.37 4.41 11.82
C ASN A 486 32.84 5.18 13.07
N ASP A 487 34.01 5.86 13.00
CA ASP A 487 34.58 6.65 14.10
C ASP A 487 33.67 7.77 14.60
N ASP A 488 32.79 8.28 13.75
CA ASP A 488 31.78 9.31 14.06
C ASP A 488 30.46 8.73 14.61
N GLY A 489 30.38 7.42 14.75
CA GLY A 489 29.17 6.71 15.22
C GLY A 489 28.12 6.48 14.16
N SER A 490 28.35 6.83 12.91
CA SER A 490 27.49 6.49 11.78
C SER A 490 27.64 5.01 11.38
N VAL A 491 26.68 4.48 10.60
CA VAL A 491 26.70 3.13 10.04
C VAL A 491 26.68 3.22 8.52
N ASP A 492 27.70 2.69 7.86
CA ASP A 492 27.66 2.50 6.40
C ASP A 492 27.04 1.13 6.09
N ILE A 493 25.98 1.12 5.29
CA ILE A 493 25.27 -0.08 4.84
C ILE A 493 25.53 -0.23 3.35
N TYR A 494 25.94 -1.42 2.94
CA TYR A 494 26.33 -1.74 1.55
C TYR A 494 25.30 -2.64 0.89
N PHE A 495 24.99 -2.35 -0.37
CA PHE A 495 24.10 -3.14 -1.22
C PHE A 495 24.88 -3.58 -2.46
N SER A 496 25.06 -4.88 -2.63
CA SER A 496 25.83 -5.46 -3.73
C SER A 496 25.56 -6.96 -3.87
N ASN A 497 25.90 -7.54 -5.03
CA ASN A 497 25.72 -8.97 -5.27
C ASN A 497 26.63 -9.85 -4.41
N GLU A 498 27.84 -9.36 -4.15
CA GLU A 498 28.85 -10.04 -3.35
C GLU A 498 29.29 -9.11 -2.20
N LEU A 499 29.72 -9.71 -1.10
CA LEU A 499 30.27 -8.96 0.03
C LEU A 499 31.52 -8.18 -0.41
N PRO A 500 31.56 -6.85 -0.36
CA PRO A 500 32.71 -6.08 -0.77
C PRO A 500 33.91 -6.36 0.16
N GLU A 501 35.13 -6.36 -0.40
CA GLU A 501 36.34 -6.59 0.35
C GLU A 501 36.51 -5.57 1.50
N GLY A 502 36.84 -6.06 2.70
CA GLY A 502 37.04 -5.25 3.89
C GLY A 502 35.77 -4.77 4.58
N ILE A 503 34.59 -5.12 4.07
CA ILE A 503 33.31 -4.76 4.67
C ILE A 503 32.84 -5.86 5.63
N ALA A 504 32.38 -5.46 6.80
CA ALA A 504 31.78 -6.37 7.77
C ALA A 504 30.44 -6.93 7.25
N GLU A 505 30.23 -8.23 7.32
CA GLU A 505 29.02 -8.91 6.81
C GLU A 505 27.72 -8.32 7.40
N GLN A 506 27.72 -7.93 8.67
CA GLN A 506 26.56 -7.31 9.33
C GLN A 506 26.18 -5.92 8.80
N ASN A 507 27.03 -5.31 7.96
CA ASN A 507 26.79 -4.04 7.29
C ASN A 507 26.42 -4.19 5.80
N TRP A 508 26.23 -5.41 5.34
CA TRP A 508 25.96 -5.72 3.94
C TRP A 508 24.61 -6.41 3.75
N VAL A 509 23.88 -5.99 2.73
CA VAL A 509 22.67 -6.66 2.25
C VAL A 509 22.91 -7.07 0.80
N GLN A 510 22.73 -8.36 0.53
CA GLN A 510 22.92 -8.94 -0.78
C GLN A 510 21.79 -8.48 -1.72
N THR A 511 22.17 -8.01 -2.92
CA THR A 511 21.28 -7.75 -4.06
C THR A 511 21.39 -8.87 -5.09
N LEU A 512 20.54 -8.85 -6.13
CA LEU A 512 20.56 -9.82 -7.21
C LEU A 512 20.92 -9.16 -8.53
N PRO A 513 21.75 -9.81 -9.37
CA PRO A 513 22.04 -9.31 -10.71
C PRO A 513 20.77 -9.31 -11.58
N ASP A 514 20.77 -8.48 -12.62
CA ASP A 514 19.76 -8.40 -13.66
C ASP A 514 18.34 -8.02 -13.17
N GLN A 515 18.23 -7.50 -11.94
CA GLN A 515 16.99 -6.91 -11.42
C GLN A 515 17.28 -5.70 -10.54
N GLY A 516 16.31 -4.80 -10.42
CA GLY A 516 16.36 -3.69 -9.46
C GLY A 516 16.11 -4.17 -8.03
N PHE A 517 16.23 -3.23 -7.11
CA PHE A 517 15.82 -3.41 -5.71
C PHE A 517 15.32 -2.07 -5.17
N PHE A 518 14.66 -2.09 -4.02
CA PHE A 518 14.33 -0.87 -3.30
C PHE A 518 14.55 -1.04 -1.81
N VAL A 519 14.63 0.09 -1.11
CA VAL A 519 15.08 0.14 0.28
C VAL A 519 14.03 0.82 1.15
N TYR A 520 13.72 0.22 2.31
CA TYR A 520 12.96 0.85 3.38
C TYR A 520 13.83 1.13 4.58
N ILE A 521 13.75 2.36 5.10
CA ILE A 521 14.16 2.65 6.47
C ILE A 521 12.92 2.61 7.35
N ARG A 522 13.00 1.86 8.44
CA ARG A 522 11.95 1.81 9.47
C ARG A 522 12.45 2.43 10.76
N TYR A 523 11.63 3.33 11.30
CA TYR A 523 11.87 4.02 12.56
C TYR A 523 10.82 3.55 13.56
N TYR A 524 11.24 2.81 14.59
CA TYR A 524 10.35 2.28 15.63
C TYR A 524 10.39 3.18 16.86
N GLY A 525 9.23 3.74 17.22
CA GLY A 525 9.14 4.79 18.22
C GLY A 525 9.86 6.07 17.80
N PRO A 526 9.47 6.71 16.68
CA PRO A 526 10.13 7.92 16.20
C PRO A 526 10.04 9.03 17.25
N THR A 527 11.12 9.81 17.38
CA THR A 527 11.24 10.92 18.34
C THR A 527 10.99 12.28 17.67
N ALA A 528 11.05 13.34 18.45
CA ALA A 528 10.83 14.71 17.99
C ALA A 528 11.72 15.08 16.79
N GLU A 529 12.97 14.64 16.79
CA GLU A 529 13.94 14.92 15.73
C GLU A 529 13.58 14.31 14.39
N PHE A 530 12.86 13.18 14.38
CA PHE A 530 12.25 12.62 13.18
C PHE A 530 11.11 13.52 12.69
N HIS A 531 10.20 13.89 13.59
CA HIS A 531 8.99 14.61 13.23
C HIS A 531 9.23 16.06 12.78
N ASN A 532 10.26 16.71 13.33
CA ASN A 532 10.63 18.08 12.96
C ASN A 532 11.71 18.14 11.88
N GLN A 533 12.15 16.96 11.37
CA GLN A 533 13.17 16.82 10.33
C GLN A 533 14.52 17.46 10.69
N SER A 534 14.88 17.52 11.98
CA SER A 534 16.22 17.97 12.38
C SER A 534 17.29 16.90 12.17
N TRP A 535 16.88 15.64 12.01
CA TRP A 535 17.69 14.54 11.53
C TRP A 535 17.14 14.06 10.18
N ILE A 536 17.98 14.02 9.16
CA ILE A 536 17.61 13.64 7.78
C ILE A 536 18.55 12.53 7.32
N PRO A 537 18.06 11.39 6.80
CA PRO A 537 18.92 10.33 6.27
C PRO A 537 19.65 10.80 5.00
N ASN A 538 20.84 10.27 4.76
CA ASN A 538 21.48 10.41 3.46
C ASN A 538 20.70 9.60 2.40
N ASP A 539 20.86 9.97 1.13
CA ASP A 539 20.39 9.14 0.03
C ASP A 539 21.30 7.91 -0.16
N VAL A 540 20.77 6.91 -0.87
CA VAL A 540 21.57 5.79 -1.35
C VAL A 540 22.53 6.28 -2.44
N GLU A 541 23.80 6.00 -2.30
CA GLU A 541 24.86 6.46 -3.20
C GLU A 541 25.45 5.30 -4.00
N LEU A 542 25.58 5.48 -5.31
CA LEU A 542 26.34 4.58 -6.16
C LEU A 542 27.82 4.64 -5.77
N ILE A 543 28.44 3.47 -5.55
CA ILE A 543 29.88 3.32 -5.32
C ILE A 543 30.49 2.46 -6.43
N TYR A 544 31.74 2.72 -6.73
CA TYR A 544 32.47 2.06 -7.82
C TYR A 544 33.14 0.76 -7.38
#